data_2cc33a0ef375c4e08f789d565defecce
#
_entry.id   2cc33a0ef375c4e08f789d565defecce
#
_cell.length_a   1.000
_cell.length_b   1.000
_cell.length_c   1.000
_cell.angle_alpha   90.00
_cell.angle_beta   90.00
_cell.angle_gamma   90.00
#
_symmetry.space_group_name_H-M   'P 1'
#
loop_
_entity.id
_entity.type
_entity.pdbx_description
1 polymer ?
#
loop_
_entity_poly.entity_id
_entity_poly.type
_entity_poly.pdbx_seq_one_letter_code
_entity_poly.pdbx_strand_id
1 'polypeptide(L)'
;MSLDTMDATLPVIRPITDLRTSLNDVCKQAKETREPLIFTKNGTPSLVVIDSDAYEAQRQRDRMYLALREAEIERQFDSRTLTQEKVDADMKRIFQRWGIDYA
;
A
#
# COMPACT_ATOMS: atom_id res chain seq x y z
N MET A 1 -0.32 18.16 19.92
CA MET A 1 0.93 17.43 19.87
C MET A 1 1.07 16.67 18.59
N SER A 2 2.14 16.94 17.91
CA SER A 2 2.39 16.30 16.63
C SER A 2 2.64 14.81 16.75
N LEU A 3 2.85 14.33 17.97
CA LEU A 3 3.10 12.92 18.22
C LEU A 3 1.94 12.02 17.84
N ASP A 4 0.73 12.56 17.82
CA ASP A 4 -0.44 11.78 17.48
C ASP A 4 -0.31 11.20 16.08
N THR A 5 0.23 11.98 15.15
CA THR A 5 0.44 11.51 13.79
C THR A 5 1.48 10.40 13.73
N MET A 6 2.50 10.49 14.57
CA MET A 6 3.54 9.46 14.64
C MET A 6 2.98 8.17 15.22
N ASP A 7 2.15 8.29 16.26
CA ASP A 7 1.55 7.12 16.87
C ASP A 7 0.68 6.35 15.90
N ALA A 8 0.00 7.05 14.99
CA ALA A 8 -0.86 6.41 14.00
C ALA A 8 -0.07 5.52 13.04
N THR A 9 1.25 5.69 12.96
CA THR A 9 2.09 4.88 12.07
C THR A 9 2.82 3.75 12.77
N LEU A 10 2.71 3.67 14.11
CA LEU A 10 3.36 2.62 14.85
C LEU A 10 2.63 1.28 14.63
N PRO A 11 3.36 0.23 14.30
CA PRO A 11 2.72 -1.07 14.09
C PRO A 11 2.25 -1.68 15.39
N VAL A 12 1.18 -2.48 15.32
CA VAL A 12 0.74 -3.29 16.43
C VAL A 12 1.50 -4.60 16.38
N ILE A 13 2.12 -4.95 17.50
CA ILE A 13 2.92 -6.18 17.62
C ILE A 13 2.25 -7.09 18.63
N ARG A 14 1.99 -8.34 18.23
CA ARG A 14 1.32 -9.33 19.06
C ARG A 14 2.07 -10.67 18.99
N PRO A 15 1.99 -11.50 20.02
CA PRO A 15 2.58 -12.84 19.96
C PRO A 15 1.78 -13.74 19.01
N ILE A 16 2.49 -14.64 18.32
CA ILE A 16 1.86 -15.50 17.32
C ILE A 16 0.80 -16.43 17.93
N THR A 17 0.90 -16.72 19.23
CA THR A 17 -0.10 -17.53 19.92
C THR A 17 -1.49 -16.91 19.88
N ASP A 18 -1.59 -15.59 19.72
CA ASP A 18 -2.88 -14.92 19.60
C ASP A 18 -3.68 -15.37 18.38
N LEU A 19 -3.01 -15.85 17.34
CA LEU A 19 -3.70 -16.38 16.17
C LEU A 19 -4.49 -17.65 16.49
N ARG A 20 -4.07 -18.37 17.53
CA ARG A 20 -4.76 -19.58 17.96
C ARG A 20 -5.76 -19.27 19.05
N THR A 21 -5.39 -18.43 20.01
CA THR A 21 -6.18 -18.22 21.24
C THR A 21 -7.17 -17.08 21.11
N SER A 22 -6.92 -16.10 20.24
CA SER A 22 -7.71 -14.88 20.14
C SER A 22 -7.94 -14.48 18.68
N LEU A 23 -8.20 -15.47 17.82
CA LEU A 23 -8.33 -15.22 16.39
C LEU A 23 -9.41 -14.18 16.07
N ASN A 24 -10.57 -14.27 16.73
CA ASN A 24 -11.64 -13.31 16.47
C ASN A 24 -11.23 -11.89 16.82
N ASP A 25 -10.51 -11.71 17.92
CA ASP A 25 -9.98 -10.40 18.28
C ASP A 25 -9.00 -9.88 17.24
N VAL A 26 -8.13 -10.76 16.74
CA VAL A 26 -7.17 -10.40 15.70
C VAL A 26 -7.89 -9.92 14.44
N CYS A 27 -8.88 -10.67 14.00
CA CYS A 27 -9.65 -10.31 12.81
C CYS A 27 -10.36 -8.97 12.99
N LYS A 28 -10.95 -8.76 14.16
CA LYS A 28 -11.64 -7.51 14.46
C LYS A 28 -10.67 -6.35 14.45
N GLN A 29 -9.52 -6.50 15.09
CA GLN A 29 -8.52 -5.44 15.14
C GLN A 29 -8.00 -5.11 13.74
N ALA A 30 -7.73 -6.14 12.93
CA ALA A 30 -7.25 -5.93 11.57
C ALA A 30 -8.26 -5.13 10.73
N LYS A 31 -9.56 -5.45 10.88
CA LYS A 31 -10.60 -4.76 10.14
C LYS A 31 -10.81 -3.33 10.63
N GLU A 32 -10.74 -3.12 11.93
CA GLU A 32 -10.97 -1.78 12.50
C GLU A 32 -9.82 -0.84 12.21
N THR A 33 -8.60 -1.30 12.36
CA THR A 33 -7.43 -0.43 12.17
C THR A 33 -7.05 -0.28 10.72
N ARG A 34 -7.34 -1.28 9.87
CA ARG A 34 -6.93 -1.37 8.48
C ARG A 34 -5.40 -1.29 8.32
N GLU A 35 -4.67 -1.52 9.39
CA GLU A 35 -3.22 -1.51 9.41
C GLU A 35 -2.68 -2.92 9.59
N PRO A 36 -1.46 -3.20 9.12
CA PRO A 36 -0.85 -4.51 9.34
C PRO A 36 -0.61 -4.79 10.82
N LEU A 37 -0.93 -6.01 11.24
CA LEU A 37 -0.61 -6.49 12.58
C LEU A 37 0.58 -7.43 12.46
N ILE A 38 1.65 -7.15 13.20
CA ILE A 38 2.87 -7.95 13.15
C ILE A 38 2.82 -9.00 14.26
N PHE A 39 2.98 -10.25 13.90
CA PHE A 39 2.98 -11.35 14.85
C PHE A 39 4.38 -11.89 15.02
N THR A 40 4.78 -12.04 16.28
CA THR A 40 6.14 -12.46 16.64
C THR A 40 6.14 -13.86 17.19
N LYS A 41 7.24 -14.57 16.92
CA LYS A 41 7.52 -15.87 17.49
C LYS A 41 8.88 -15.78 18.17
N ASN A 42 8.90 -16.04 19.48
CA ASN A 42 10.14 -15.93 20.28
C ASN A 42 10.79 -14.55 20.10
N GLY A 43 9.96 -13.50 20.09
CA GLY A 43 10.45 -12.13 19.99
C GLY A 43 10.88 -11.68 18.60
N THR A 44 10.72 -12.55 17.60
CA THR A 44 11.14 -12.24 16.22
C THR A 44 9.90 -12.15 15.32
N PRO A 45 9.80 -11.13 14.47
CA PRO A 45 8.67 -11.04 13.52
C PRO A 45 8.58 -12.29 12.65
N SER A 46 7.37 -12.84 12.54
CA SER A 46 7.13 -14.07 11.82
C SER A 46 6.05 -13.94 10.77
N LEU A 47 4.92 -13.34 11.11
CA LEU A 47 3.78 -13.20 10.20
C LEU A 47 3.23 -11.79 10.28
N VAL A 48 2.56 -11.39 9.21
CA VAL A 48 1.82 -10.13 9.16
C VAL A 48 0.38 -10.45 8.77
N VAL A 49 -0.57 -9.89 9.52
CA VAL A 49 -2.00 -10.06 9.24
C VAL A 49 -2.56 -8.70 8.92
N ILE A 50 -3.32 -8.61 7.84
CA ILE A 50 -3.95 -7.37 7.40
C ILE A 50 -5.32 -7.69 6.83
N ASP A 51 -6.27 -6.77 7.00
CA ASP A 51 -7.58 -6.89 6.38
C ASP A 51 -7.42 -6.96 4.85
N SER A 52 -8.19 -7.85 4.20
CA SER A 52 -8.02 -8.08 2.77
C SER A 52 -8.32 -6.86 1.92
N ASP A 53 -9.34 -6.09 2.29
CA ASP A 53 -9.68 -4.86 1.55
C ASP A 53 -8.61 -3.80 1.73
N ALA A 54 -8.06 -3.69 2.94
CA ALA A 54 -6.96 -2.77 3.21
C ALA A 54 -5.72 -3.16 2.44
N TYR A 55 -5.45 -4.46 2.34
CA TYR A 55 -4.31 -4.96 1.57
C TYR A 55 -4.46 -4.64 0.08
N GLU A 56 -5.65 -4.86 -0.47
CA GLU A 56 -5.90 -4.55 -1.86
C GLU A 56 -5.76 -3.06 -2.14
N ALA A 57 -6.26 -2.21 -1.24
CA ALA A 57 -6.11 -0.77 -1.38
C ALA A 57 -4.63 -0.36 -1.37
N GLN A 58 -3.84 -0.98 -0.51
CA GLN A 58 -2.41 -0.71 -0.46
C GLN A 58 -1.72 -1.12 -1.76
N ARG A 59 -2.07 -2.30 -2.29
CA ARG A 59 -1.51 -2.76 -3.55
C ARG A 59 -1.85 -1.83 -4.71
N GLN A 60 -3.07 -1.30 -4.73
CA GLN A 60 -3.49 -0.35 -5.75
C GLN A 60 -2.68 0.94 -5.66
N ARG A 61 -2.48 1.45 -4.46
CA ARG A 61 -1.66 2.64 -4.26
C ARG A 61 -0.22 2.41 -4.71
N ASP A 62 0.34 1.24 -4.40
CA ASP A 62 1.72 0.91 -4.80
C ASP A 62 1.84 0.86 -6.32
N ARG A 63 0.88 0.23 -7.00
CA ARG A 63 0.89 0.17 -8.46
C ARG A 63 0.77 1.56 -9.08
N MET A 64 -0.11 2.39 -8.53
CA MET A 64 -0.28 3.76 -9.01
C MET A 64 0.99 4.56 -8.82
N TYR A 65 1.63 4.43 -7.67
CA TYR A 65 2.87 5.13 -7.40
C TYR A 65 3.95 4.74 -8.42
N LEU A 66 4.10 3.45 -8.68
CA LEU A 66 5.09 2.96 -9.64
C LEU A 66 4.78 3.43 -11.06
N ALA A 67 3.50 3.44 -11.43
CA ALA A 67 3.09 3.92 -12.73
C ALA A 67 3.40 5.41 -12.92
N LEU A 68 3.14 6.21 -11.88
CA LEU A 68 3.45 7.64 -11.90
C LEU A 68 4.95 7.89 -11.99
N ARG A 69 5.75 7.07 -11.29
CA ARG A 69 7.21 7.17 -11.37
C ARG A 69 7.70 6.86 -12.78
N GLU A 70 7.14 5.84 -13.40
CA GLU A 70 7.52 5.50 -14.77
C GLU A 70 7.19 6.64 -15.73
N ALA A 71 6.02 7.24 -15.59
CA ALA A 71 5.60 8.37 -16.41
C ALA A 71 6.55 9.55 -16.25
N GLU A 72 6.96 9.83 -15.02
CA GLU A 72 7.88 10.92 -14.75
C GLU A 72 9.24 10.68 -15.39
N ILE A 73 9.76 9.45 -15.28
CA ILE A 73 11.03 9.09 -15.90
C ILE A 73 10.96 9.25 -17.42
N GLU A 74 9.90 8.79 -18.05
CA GLU A 74 9.73 8.94 -19.48
C GLU A 74 9.75 10.41 -19.91
N ARG A 75 9.10 11.28 -19.14
CA ARG A 75 9.09 12.70 -19.44
C ARG A 75 10.47 13.33 -19.33
N GLN A 76 11.29 12.86 -18.39
CA GLN A 76 12.66 13.37 -18.25
C GLN A 76 13.52 13.04 -19.44
N PHE A 77 13.29 11.89 -20.09
CA PHE A 77 14.06 11.47 -21.25
C PHE A 77 13.47 11.97 -22.57
N ASP A 78 12.19 12.28 -22.59
CA ASP A 78 11.53 12.85 -23.76
C ASP A 78 11.23 14.31 -23.49
N SER A 79 12.22 15.17 -23.66
CA SER A 79 12.11 16.59 -23.36
C SER A 79 11.47 17.39 -24.48
N ARG A 80 11.05 16.73 -25.58
CA ARG A 80 10.40 17.42 -26.67
C ARG A 80 9.01 17.86 -26.24
N THR A 81 8.24 18.34 -27.13
CA THR A 81 6.95 18.96 -26.86
C THR A 81 6.06 18.11 -25.95
N LEU A 82 5.71 18.66 -24.79
CA LEU A 82 4.75 18.04 -23.89
C LEU A 82 3.39 18.70 -24.12
N THR A 83 2.58 18.09 -24.95
CA THR A 83 1.19 18.51 -25.11
C THR A 83 0.33 17.71 -24.14
N GLN A 84 -0.85 18.23 -23.80
CA GLN A 84 -1.78 17.51 -22.96
C GLN A 84 -2.17 16.16 -23.57
N GLU A 85 -2.33 16.14 -24.87
CA GLU A 85 -2.66 14.91 -25.59
C GLU A 85 -1.58 13.84 -25.43
N LYS A 86 -0.32 14.24 -25.53
CA LYS A 86 0.79 13.31 -25.39
C LYS A 86 0.88 12.81 -23.95
N VAL A 87 0.72 13.69 -22.98
CA VAL A 87 0.73 13.31 -21.57
C VAL A 87 -0.38 12.30 -21.28
N ASP A 88 -1.59 12.58 -21.75
CA ASP A 88 -2.72 11.67 -21.53
C ASP A 88 -2.48 10.31 -22.19
N ALA A 89 -1.95 10.30 -23.41
CA ALA A 89 -1.66 9.05 -24.11
C ALA A 89 -0.61 8.22 -23.37
N ASP A 90 0.45 8.87 -22.91
CA ASP A 90 1.52 8.20 -22.19
C ASP A 90 1.02 7.63 -20.86
N MET A 91 0.24 8.43 -20.11
CA MET A 91 -0.32 8.00 -18.85
C MET A 91 -1.26 6.83 -19.04
N LYS A 92 -2.12 6.90 -20.04
CA LYS A 92 -3.06 5.82 -20.33
C LYS A 92 -2.33 4.52 -20.64
N ARG A 93 -1.29 4.59 -21.47
CA ARG A 93 -0.49 3.42 -21.83
C ARG A 93 0.18 2.80 -20.61
N ILE A 94 0.79 3.63 -19.79
CA ILE A 94 1.51 3.17 -18.59
C ILE A 94 0.53 2.55 -17.58
N PHE A 95 -0.59 3.23 -17.33
CA PHE A 95 -1.58 2.74 -16.38
C PHE A 95 -2.21 1.43 -16.84
N GLN A 96 -2.44 1.28 -18.14
CA GLN A 96 -2.95 0.03 -18.69
C GLN A 96 -1.97 -1.11 -18.45
N ARG A 97 -0.67 -0.85 -18.63
CA ARG A 97 0.36 -1.85 -18.40
C ARG A 97 0.39 -2.29 -16.93
N TRP A 98 0.10 -1.38 -16.00
CA TRP A 98 0.07 -1.68 -14.58
C TRP A 98 -1.29 -2.17 -14.09
N GLY A 99 -2.28 -2.29 -14.98
CA GLY A 99 -3.60 -2.75 -14.62
C GLY A 99 -4.41 -1.73 -13.82
N ILE A 100 -4.21 -0.44 -14.09
CA ILE A 100 -4.88 0.66 -13.41
C ILE A 100 -5.75 1.39 -14.42
N ASP A 101 -6.99 1.70 -14.03
CA ASP A 101 -7.88 2.49 -14.88
C ASP A 101 -7.45 3.96 -14.85
N TYR A 102 -7.32 4.54 -16.03
CA TYR A 102 -7.02 5.95 -16.18
C TYR A 102 -8.26 6.65 -16.71
N ALA A 103 -8.86 7.48 -15.88
CA ALA A 103 -10.09 8.18 -16.24
C ALA A 103 -9.82 9.51 -16.94
#